data_5859d316c91c90ceb84efa00b18e6ffb
#
_entry.id   5859d316c91c90ceb84efa00b18e6ffb
#
_cell.length_a   1.000
_cell.length_b   1.000
_cell.length_c   1.000
_cell.angle_alpha   90.00
_cell.angle_beta   90.00
_cell.angle_gamma   90.00
#
_symmetry.space_group_name_H-M   'P 1'
#
loop_
_entity.id
_entity.type
_entity.pdbx_description
1 polymer ?
#
loop_
_entity_poly.entity_id
_entity_poly.type
_entity_poly.pdbx_seq_one_letter_code
_entity_poly.pdbx_strand_id
1 'polypeptide(L)'
;MNRLFLSVSVALSATTCSFAQQITQPNLVLFIADDCSYYDLGCYGSVDSKTPNIDNFATQGVRFTQAYQAAPMSSPTRHNLYTGLWPVGSGAYPNHTCADQGTLSVVHHLHPLGYKVALIGKKHVAPKSVFPFDLYVPSEKGELHFEAIQKFIADCKRKGQPFCLFVASNQPHTPWNKGDVSQFDPDKLTLAPMYVDVPQTRQEITKYLAEVNFMDQEFGNVLSILEQEKVADQSVVVYLSEQGNSLPFAKWTCYDAGVHSACIVRWPGVVKPGSVSDALVEYVDIVPTFVDIAGGKPQTRVDGESFKSVLTGKKKEHKKYSFSLQTSRGINKGPEYYGIRSAYDGRYRYIVNLTPEATFQNAMTATPLFKEWKQLAETDAHAKAMTFKYQHRPAIELYDVRNDPFCMNNLAGDTKYSNIIIRLDAELKKWMKACGDEGQATEMRAFDHMPSKQK
;
A
#
# COMPACT_ATOMS: atom_id res chain seq x y z
N MET A 1 -56.49 39.75 63.91
CA MET A 1 -55.31 38.90 64.06
C MET A 1 -55.03 38.19 62.68
N ASN A 2 -54.25 38.84 61.82
CA ASN A 2 -53.90 38.33 60.49
C ASN A 2 -52.45 37.84 60.55
N ARG A 3 -52.25 36.56 60.33
CA ARG A 3 -50.92 35.97 60.21
C ARG A 3 -50.55 35.90 58.74
N LEU A 4 -49.51 36.64 58.28
CA LEU A 4 -48.87 36.53 56.98
C LEU A 4 -47.92 35.30 57.00
N PHE A 5 -48.12 34.41 56.05
CA PHE A 5 -47.14 33.35 55.78
C PHE A 5 -46.23 33.81 54.63
N LEU A 6 -44.96 34.00 54.93
CA LEU A 6 -43.92 34.25 53.91
C LEU A 6 -43.39 32.88 53.37
N SER A 7 -43.66 32.61 52.10
CA SER A 7 -43.09 31.43 51.42
C SER A 7 -41.78 31.87 50.82
N VAL A 8 -40.67 31.24 51.28
CA VAL A 8 -39.35 31.40 50.69
C VAL A 8 -39.16 30.26 49.66
N SER A 9 -39.18 30.64 48.37
CA SER A 9 -38.83 29.72 47.25
C SER A 9 -37.33 29.72 47.05
N VAL A 10 -36.68 28.61 47.36
CA VAL A 10 -35.25 28.37 47.04
C VAL A 10 -35.19 27.87 45.60
N ALA A 11 -34.71 28.68 44.70
CA ALA A 11 -34.40 28.27 43.31
C ALA A 11 -33.06 27.54 43.28
N LEU A 12 -33.06 26.21 43.07
CA LEU A 12 -31.87 25.41 42.83
C LEU A 12 -31.44 25.63 41.38
N SER A 13 -30.43 26.45 41.16
CA SER A 13 -29.77 26.58 39.85
C SER A 13 -28.88 25.36 39.60
N ALA A 14 -29.36 24.40 38.82
CA ALA A 14 -28.54 23.29 38.30
C ALA A 14 -27.60 23.85 37.22
N THR A 15 -26.35 24.08 37.56
CA THR A 15 -25.28 24.36 36.62
C THR A 15 -24.94 23.04 35.90
N THR A 16 -25.50 22.85 34.72
CA THR A 16 -25.04 21.79 33.80
C THR A 16 -23.65 22.15 33.29
N CYS A 17 -22.61 21.63 33.94
CA CYS A 17 -21.29 21.59 33.33
C CYS A 17 -21.36 20.71 32.07
N SER A 18 -21.53 21.37 30.92
CA SER A 18 -21.29 20.72 29.62
C SER A 18 -19.78 20.47 29.53
N PHE A 19 -19.35 19.27 29.86
CA PHE A 19 -18.03 18.81 29.47
C PHE A 19 -18.03 18.78 27.92
N ALA A 20 -17.54 19.86 27.30
CA ALA A 20 -17.10 19.79 25.93
C ALA A 20 -16.06 18.66 25.90
N GLN A 21 -16.43 17.54 25.30
CA GLN A 21 -15.54 16.43 25.05
C GLN A 21 -14.40 17.02 24.21
N GLN A 22 -13.26 17.26 24.84
CA GLN A 22 -12.06 17.72 24.17
C GLN A 22 -11.80 16.66 23.12
N ILE A 23 -11.97 16.99 21.85
CA ILE A 23 -11.68 16.09 20.74
C ILE A 23 -10.17 15.90 20.80
N THR A 24 -9.74 14.88 21.51
CA THR A 24 -8.33 14.49 21.55
C THR A 24 -8.00 13.99 20.16
N GLN A 25 -6.96 14.55 19.56
CA GLN A 25 -6.44 14.10 18.27
C GLN A 25 -6.16 12.60 18.36
N PRO A 26 -6.68 11.76 17.43
CA PRO A 26 -6.46 10.32 17.51
C PRO A 26 -4.99 9.99 17.20
N ASN A 27 -4.47 8.94 17.79
CA ASN A 27 -3.21 8.38 17.33
C ASN A 27 -3.38 7.77 15.93
N LEU A 28 -2.33 7.79 15.15
CA LEU A 28 -2.29 7.25 13.80
C LEU A 28 -1.31 6.08 13.77
N VAL A 29 -1.78 4.91 13.37
CA VAL A 29 -0.95 3.70 13.26
C VAL A 29 -1.14 3.13 11.86
N LEU A 30 -0.04 2.92 11.14
CA LEU A 30 -0.06 2.28 9.82
C LEU A 30 0.89 1.10 9.84
N PHE A 31 0.32 -0.09 9.65
CA PHE A 31 1.09 -1.30 9.36
C PHE A 31 1.16 -1.51 7.86
N ILE A 32 2.35 -1.74 7.32
CA ILE A 32 2.56 -2.09 5.92
C ILE A 32 3.34 -3.40 5.82
N ALA A 33 2.77 -4.35 5.09
CA ALA A 33 3.48 -5.56 4.66
C ALA A 33 4.50 -5.23 3.56
N ASP A 34 5.33 -6.17 3.15
CA ASP A 34 6.33 -6.01 2.11
C ASP A 34 6.22 -7.15 1.08
N ASP A 35 5.89 -6.84 -0.18
CA ASP A 35 5.65 -7.83 -1.24
C ASP A 35 4.45 -8.79 -0.96
N CYS A 36 3.33 -8.26 -0.49
CA CYS A 36 2.14 -9.05 -0.16
C CYS A 36 1.00 -8.75 -1.15
N SER A 37 0.60 -9.74 -1.94
CA SER A 37 -0.56 -9.58 -2.81
C SER A 37 -1.86 -9.49 -2.00
N TYR A 38 -2.75 -8.57 -2.36
CA TYR A 38 -4.02 -8.39 -1.66
C TYR A 38 -4.89 -9.66 -1.68
N TYR A 39 -4.88 -10.40 -2.79
CA TYR A 39 -5.68 -11.63 -2.95
C TYR A 39 -5.12 -12.82 -2.15
N ASP A 40 -3.94 -12.71 -1.54
CA ASP A 40 -3.35 -13.71 -0.67
C ASP A 40 -3.72 -13.47 0.83
N LEU A 41 -4.77 -12.69 1.09
CA LEU A 41 -5.35 -12.46 2.43
C LEU A 41 -6.75 -13.06 2.50
N GLY A 42 -7.11 -13.72 3.61
CA GLY A 42 -8.41 -14.40 3.78
C GLY A 42 -9.59 -13.46 3.59
N CYS A 43 -9.59 -12.27 4.19
CA CYS A 43 -10.65 -11.26 4.05
C CYS A 43 -10.77 -10.69 2.62
N TYR A 44 -9.81 -10.92 1.73
CA TYR A 44 -9.87 -10.60 0.30
C TYR A 44 -10.15 -11.82 -0.59
N GLY A 45 -10.40 -13.00 0.00
CA GLY A 45 -10.88 -14.18 -0.72
C GLY A 45 -9.87 -15.30 -0.91
N SER A 46 -8.66 -15.21 -0.33
CA SER A 46 -7.72 -16.33 -0.33
C SER A 46 -8.31 -17.52 0.40
N VAL A 47 -8.24 -18.69 -0.24
CA VAL A 47 -8.67 -19.96 0.38
C VAL A 47 -7.52 -20.72 1.00
N ASP A 48 -6.30 -20.40 0.60
CA ASP A 48 -5.08 -21.11 1.01
C ASP A 48 -4.32 -20.40 2.14
N SER A 49 -4.42 -19.07 2.22
CA SER A 49 -3.71 -18.30 3.24
C SER A 49 -4.33 -18.44 4.64
N LYS A 50 -3.53 -18.18 5.66
CA LYS A 50 -3.95 -18.18 7.07
C LYS A 50 -3.64 -16.83 7.68
N THR A 51 -4.62 -15.91 7.64
CA THR A 51 -4.47 -14.52 8.10
C THR A 51 -5.51 -14.13 9.16
N PRO A 52 -5.64 -14.90 10.27
CA PRO A 52 -6.73 -14.73 11.22
C PRO A 52 -6.74 -13.35 11.91
N ASN A 53 -5.57 -12.73 12.12
CA ASN A 53 -5.50 -11.41 12.76
C ASN A 53 -5.99 -10.31 11.81
N ILE A 54 -5.57 -10.33 10.54
CA ILE A 54 -6.01 -9.38 9.51
C ILE A 54 -7.49 -9.61 9.20
N ASP A 55 -7.94 -10.86 9.10
CA ASP A 55 -9.35 -11.20 8.83
C ASP A 55 -10.26 -10.70 9.96
N ASN A 56 -9.88 -10.92 11.21
CA ASN A 56 -10.59 -10.37 12.37
C ASN A 56 -10.56 -8.83 12.38
N PHE A 57 -9.43 -8.22 12.07
CA PHE A 57 -9.31 -6.77 11.97
C PHE A 57 -10.24 -6.17 10.91
N ALA A 58 -10.42 -6.85 9.78
CA ALA A 58 -11.35 -6.43 8.73
C ALA A 58 -12.82 -6.40 9.22
N THR A 59 -13.19 -7.26 10.19
CA THR A 59 -14.53 -7.22 10.81
C THR A 59 -14.76 -6.02 11.73
N GLN A 60 -13.67 -5.36 12.16
CA GLN A 60 -13.70 -4.21 13.09
C GLN A 60 -13.60 -2.87 12.37
N GLY A 61 -13.35 -2.85 11.08
CA GLY A 61 -13.12 -1.65 10.29
C GLY A 61 -13.85 -1.64 8.95
N VAL A 62 -13.37 -0.82 8.03
CA VAL A 62 -13.75 -0.80 6.63
C VAL A 62 -12.65 -1.43 5.78
N ARG A 63 -13.02 -2.35 4.90
CA ARG A 63 -12.15 -2.95 3.90
C ARG A 63 -12.41 -2.28 2.54
N PHE A 64 -11.36 -1.71 1.94
CA PHE A 64 -11.44 -1.13 0.60
C PHE A 64 -11.19 -2.23 -0.44
N THR A 65 -12.05 -2.29 -1.47
CA THR A 65 -11.91 -3.23 -2.59
C THR A 65 -11.07 -2.68 -3.72
N GLN A 66 -10.77 -1.38 -3.71
CA GLN A 66 -10.02 -0.67 -4.74
C GLN A 66 -8.98 0.26 -4.13
N ALA A 67 -7.93 -0.33 -3.58
CA ALA A 67 -6.77 0.41 -3.08
C ALA A 67 -5.55 0.16 -3.98
N TYR A 68 -4.90 1.22 -4.40
CA TYR A 68 -3.81 1.13 -5.38
C TYR A 68 -2.56 1.89 -4.94
N GLN A 69 -1.43 1.47 -5.48
CA GLN A 69 -0.15 2.13 -5.27
C GLN A 69 0.47 2.60 -6.59
N ALA A 70 1.32 3.62 -6.50
CA ALA A 70 1.88 4.29 -7.66
C ALA A 70 2.97 3.50 -8.39
N ALA A 71 3.57 2.51 -7.74
CA ALA A 71 4.63 1.71 -8.34
C ALA A 71 4.65 0.28 -7.77
N PRO A 72 4.95 -0.76 -8.57
CA PRO A 72 5.09 -2.13 -8.11
C PRO A 72 6.49 -2.42 -7.55
N MET A 73 7.00 -1.50 -6.72
CA MET A 73 8.34 -1.54 -6.12
C MET A 73 8.36 -0.79 -4.79
N SER A 74 9.04 -1.35 -3.79
CA SER A 74 9.03 -0.83 -2.42
C SER A 74 9.52 0.60 -2.27
N SER A 75 10.67 0.97 -2.88
CA SER A 75 11.24 2.31 -2.66
C SER A 75 10.33 3.42 -3.20
N PRO A 76 9.89 3.43 -4.47
CA PRO A 76 8.95 4.43 -4.99
C PRO A 76 7.62 4.45 -4.23
N THR A 77 7.08 3.27 -3.88
CA THR A 77 5.83 3.16 -3.13
C THR A 77 5.94 3.80 -1.75
N ARG A 78 7.03 3.55 -1.01
CA ARG A 78 7.23 4.12 0.33
C ARG A 78 7.50 5.62 0.27
N HIS A 79 8.22 6.12 -0.75
CA HIS A 79 8.34 7.56 -0.97
C HIS A 79 6.97 8.21 -1.24
N ASN A 80 6.16 7.62 -2.14
CA ASN A 80 4.80 8.08 -2.42
C ASN A 80 3.92 8.07 -1.16
N LEU A 81 3.95 6.99 -0.37
CA LEU A 81 3.21 6.82 0.87
C LEU A 81 3.56 7.89 1.92
N TYR A 82 4.86 8.21 2.08
CA TYR A 82 5.31 9.13 3.14
C TYR A 82 5.37 10.58 2.72
N THR A 83 5.36 10.90 1.42
CA THR A 83 5.37 12.29 0.92
C THR A 83 4.00 12.79 0.48
N GLY A 84 3.10 11.89 0.06
CA GLY A 84 1.85 12.26 -0.62
C GLY A 84 2.07 12.84 -2.01
N LEU A 85 3.23 12.54 -2.63
CA LEU A 85 3.59 12.96 -4.00
C LEU A 85 3.75 11.75 -4.91
N TRP A 86 3.41 11.95 -6.20
CA TRP A 86 3.69 10.95 -7.22
C TRP A 86 5.20 10.70 -7.37
N PRO A 87 5.63 9.48 -7.70
CA PRO A 87 7.06 9.13 -7.72
C PRO A 87 7.92 10.02 -8.61
N VAL A 88 7.46 10.37 -9.82
CA VAL A 88 8.21 11.29 -10.71
C VAL A 88 8.23 12.70 -10.13
N GLY A 89 7.11 13.19 -9.60
CA GLY A 89 7.02 14.52 -9.01
C GLY A 89 7.89 14.74 -7.76
N SER A 90 8.28 13.66 -7.07
CA SER A 90 9.21 13.70 -5.94
C SER A 90 10.65 13.31 -6.33
N GLY A 91 10.90 12.95 -7.59
CA GLY A 91 12.17 12.38 -8.06
C GLY A 91 12.39 10.90 -7.67
N ALA A 92 11.53 10.33 -6.83
CA ALA A 92 11.71 9.01 -6.23
C ALA A 92 11.02 7.90 -7.02
N TYR A 93 11.18 7.84 -8.34
CA TYR A 93 10.55 6.83 -9.20
C TYR A 93 11.40 5.58 -9.48
N PRO A 94 12.76 5.60 -9.45
CA PRO A 94 13.54 4.37 -9.53
C PRO A 94 13.50 3.57 -8.22
N ASN A 95 13.85 2.28 -8.28
CA ASN A 95 14.06 1.52 -7.05
C ASN A 95 15.38 1.93 -6.37
N HIS A 96 15.44 1.86 -5.04
CA HIS A 96 16.61 2.31 -4.23
C HIS A 96 16.98 3.78 -4.46
N THR A 97 16.01 4.64 -4.57
CA THR A 97 16.12 6.06 -4.95
C THR A 97 16.15 7.01 -3.76
N CYS A 98 16.27 8.30 -4.07
CA CYS A 98 16.10 9.41 -3.11
C CYS A 98 15.01 10.36 -3.61
N ALA A 99 14.24 10.93 -2.68
CA ALA A 99 13.39 12.08 -3.00
C ALA A 99 14.23 13.34 -3.21
N ASP A 100 13.73 14.26 -4.01
CA ASP A 100 14.37 15.56 -4.25
C ASP A 100 14.53 16.35 -2.95
N GLN A 101 15.64 17.08 -2.81
CA GLN A 101 15.91 17.92 -1.65
C GLN A 101 14.82 18.98 -1.47
N GLY A 102 14.40 19.19 -0.22
CA GLY A 102 13.32 20.13 0.11
C GLY A 102 11.92 19.54 0.01
N THR A 103 11.76 18.30 -0.45
CA THR A 103 10.49 17.57 -0.35
C THR A 103 10.07 17.44 1.10
N LEU A 104 8.80 17.72 1.41
CA LEU A 104 8.23 17.51 2.74
C LEU A 104 7.59 16.12 2.83
N SER A 105 7.79 15.47 3.97
CA SER A 105 7.15 14.18 4.27
C SER A 105 6.08 14.31 5.34
N VAL A 106 5.38 13.23 5.62
CA VAL A 106 4.39 13.12 6.70
C VAL A 106 4.89 13.67 8.04
N VAL A 107 6.20 13.56 8.32
CA VAL A 107 6.82 14.10 9.54
C VAL A 107 6.66 15.62 9.60
N HIS A 108 7.01 16.31 8.51
CA HIS A 108 6.88 17.76 8.42
C HIS A 108 5.44 18.25 8.52
N HIS A 109 4.50 17.48 7.97
CA HIS A 109 3.08 17.83 7.98
C HIS A 109 2.43 17.62 9.36
N LEU A 110 2.85 16.59 10.12
CA LEU A 110 2.26 16.24 11.41
C LEU A 110 2.92 16.91 12.61
N HIS A 111 4.20 17.29 12.54
CA HIS A 111 4.89 17.99 13.64
C HIS A 111 4.18 19.27 14.08
N PRO A 112 3.75 20.18 13.18
CA PRO A 112 3.03 21.41 13.60
C PRO A 112 1.68 21.12 14.28
N LEU A 113 1.15 19.91 14.10
CA LEU A 113 -0.08 19.44 14.75
C LEU A 113 0.21 18.72 16.08
N GLY A 114 1.45 18.74 16.57
CA GLY A 114 1.86 18.18 17.86
C GLY A 114 2.19 16.69 17.86
N TYR A 115 2.14 16.01 16.73
CA TYR A 115 2.43 14.56 16.66
C TYR A 115 3.92 14.27 16.78
N LYS A 116 4.23 13.14 17.46
CA LYS A 116 5.47 12.42 17.31
C LYS A 116 5.36 11.39 16.20
N VAL A 117 6.34 11.31 15.31
CA VAL A 117 6.30 10.42 14.16
C VAL A 117 7.43 9.39 14.22
N ALA A 118 7.08 8.11 14.29
CA ALA A 118 8.04 7.01 14.35
C ALA A 118 7.90 6.06 13.16
N LEU A 119 9.02 5.44 12.79
CA LEU A 119 9.09 4.33 11.86
C LEU A 119 9.84 3.17 12.50
N ILE A 120 9.20 2.02 12.60
CA ILE A 120 9.83 0.79 13.11
C ILE A 120 9.73 -0.28 12.03
N GLY A 121 10.87 -0.86 11.65
CA GLY A 121 11.00 -1.82 10.58
C GLY A 121 11.67 -1.28 9.31
N LYS A 122 11.22 -1.73 8.15
CA LYS A 122 11.80 -1.40 6.84
C LYS A 122 11.58 0.05 6.46
N LYS A 123 12.65 0.82 6.30
CA LYS A 123 12.58 2.23 5.90
C LYS A 123 12.47 2.43 4.38
N HIS A 124 13.48 2.05 3.63
CA HIS A 124 13.62 2.07 2.16
C HIS A 124 13.31 3.43 1.50
N VAL A 125 13.51 4.53 2.22
CA VAL A 125 13.38 5.92 1.73
C VAL A 125 14.59 6.77 2.12
N ALA A 126 14.91 7.77 1.31
CA ALA A 126 16.02 8.69 1.46
C ALA A 126 15.68 10.05 0.79
N PRO A 127 16.39 11.14 1.12
CA PRO A 127 17.42 11.27 2.15
C PRO A 127 16.81 11.46 3.57
N LYS A 128 17.67 11.42 4.59
CA LYS A 128 17.23 11.62 5.98
C LYS A 128 16.60 13.00 6.21
N SER A 129 17.05 14.04 5.50
CA SER A 129 16.50 15.39 5.59
C SER A 129 15.03 15.48 5.18
N VAL A 130 14.58 14.64 4.23
CA VAL A 130 13.17 14.52 3.81
C VAL A 130 12.35 13.67 4.78
N PHE A 131 12.98 12.68 5.42
CA PHE A 131 12.32 11.74 6.33
C PHE A 131 12.91 11.79 7.75
N PRO A 132 12.76 12.93 8.48
CA PRO A 132 13.35 13.11 9.80
C PRO A 132 12.48 12.52 10.90
N PHE A 133 12.20 11.20 10.86
CA PHE A 133 11.42 10.52 11.90
C PHE A 133 12.01 10.80 13.29
N ASP A 134 11.15 11.08 14.27
CA ASP A 134 11.55 11.29 15.67
C ASP A 134 12.17 10.02 16.28
N LEU A 135 11.71 8.87 15.82
CA LEU A 135 12.30 7.57 16.13
C LEU A 135 12.33 6.71 14.86
N TYR A 136 13.49 6.16 14.57
CA TYR A 136 13.65 5.11 13.57
C TYR A 136 14.37 3.92 14.19
N VAL A 137 13.71 2.74 14.16
CA VAL A 137 14.29 1.48 14.61
C VAL A 137 14.22 0.49 13.45
N PRO A 138 15.35 0.10 12.84
CA PRO A 138 15.37 -0.87 11.75
C PRO A 138 14.97 -2.25 12.26
N SER A 139 14.48 -3.11 11.36
CA SER A 139 14.31 -4.54 11.65
C SER A 139 15.66 -5.19 11.93
N GLU A 140 15.67 -6.17 12.80
CA GLU A 140 16.82 -7.03 13.04
C GLU A 140 16.56 -8.42 12.45
N LYS A 141 17.42 -8.88 11.53
CA LYS A 141 17.24 -10.15 10.79
C LYS A 141 15.86 -10.30 10.12
N GLY A 142 15.27 -9.16 9.70
CA GLY A 142 13.96 -9.09 9.10
C GLY A 142 12.79 -9.12 10.09
N GLU A 143 13.01 -9.07 11.40
CA GLU A 143 11.98 -9.09 12.43
C GLU A 143 11.77 -7.70 13.05
N LEU A 144 10.52 -7.41 13.44
CA LEU A 144 10.13 -6.16 14.07
C LEU A 144 10.56 -6.13 15.55
N HIS A 145 10.93 -4.94 16.04
CA HIS A 145 11.23 -4.69 17.45
C HIS A 145 9.96 -4.30 18.21
N PHE A 146 9.18 -5.28 18.70
CA PHE A 146 7.92 -5.03 19.43
C PHE A 146 8.11 -4.24 20.71
N GLU A 147 9.21 -4.46 21.44
CA GLU A 147 9.54 -3.67 22.65
C GLU A 147 9.74 -2.19 22.32
N ALA A 148 10.33 -1.87 21.17
CA ALA A 148 10.49 -0.49 20.72
C ALA A 148 9.13 0.16 20.37
N ILE A 149 8.21 -0.60 19.78
CA ILE A 149 6.83 -0.18 19.53
C ILE A 149 6.14 0.17 20.84
N GLN A 150 6.17 -0.76 21.78
CA GLN A 150 5.53 -0.59 23.10
C GLN A 150 6.11 0.61 23.85
N LYS A 151 7.44 0.72 23.91
CA LYS A 151 8.12 1.83 24.56
C LYS A 151 7.76 3.18 23.95
N PHE A 152 7.73 3.28 22.62
CA PHE A 152 7.36 4.52 21.93
C PHE A 152 5.94 4.96 22.28
N ILE A 153 4.98 4.03 22.25
CA ILE A 153 3.57 4.29 22.59
C ILE A 153 3.45 4.71 24.05
N ALA A 154 4.06 3.98 24.97
CA ALA A 154 4.04 4.30 26.40
C ALA A 154 4.65 5.68 26.69
N ASP A 155 5.74 6.03 26.03
CA ASP A 155 6.39 7.34 26.19
C ASP A 155 5.51 8.51 25.68
N CYS A 156 4.85 8.35 24.55
CA CYS A 156 3.90 9.34 24.01
C CYS A 156 2.69 9.48 24.94
N LYS A 157 2.09 8.36 25.34
CA LYS A 157 0.95 8.33 26.28
C LYS A 157 1.25 9.05 27.60
N ARG A 158 2.42 8.76 28.22
CA ARG A 158 2.84 9.40 29.46
C ARG A 158 2.94 10.93 29.34
N LYS A 159 3.29 11.42 28.13
CA LYS A 159 3.43 12.86 27.84
C LYS A 159 2.12 13.49 27.38
N GLY A 160 1.04 12.72 27.22
CA GLY A 160 -0.20 13.21 26.62
C GLY A 160 -0.03 13.67 25.17
N GLN A 161 0.91 13.12 24.43
CA GLN A 161 1.29 13.55 23.10
C GLN A 161 0.75 12.56 22.04
N PRO A 162 -0.01 13.04 21.02
CA PRO A 162 -0.46 12.19 19.94
C PRO A 162 0.73 11.69 19.11
N PHE A 163 0.60 10.50 18.53
CA PHE A 163 1.66 9.90 17.73
C PHE A 163 1.15 9.39 16.38
N CYS A 164 2.06 9.37 15.41
CA CYS A 164 1.94 8.64 14.16
C CYS A 164 3.03 7.57 14.11
N LEU A 165 2.62 6.32 14.09
CA LEU A 165 3.51 5.16 14.09
C LEU A 165 3.37 4.38 12.80
N PHE A 166 4.45 4.31 12.03
CA PHE A 166 4.58 3.40 10.90
C PHE A 166 5.29 2.14 11.37
N VAL A 167 4.61 1.00 11.25
CA VAL A 167 5.16 -0.33 11.47
C VAL A 167 5.32 -0.99 10.11
N ALA A 168 6.55 -1.10 9.66
CA ALA A 168 6.88 -1.56 8.32
C ALA A 168 7.54 -2.95 8.39
N SER A 169 6.72 -4.00 8.24
CA SER A 169 7.23 -5.37 8.18
C SER A 169 8.20 -5.56 7.02
N ASN A 170 9.10 -6.52 7.15
CA ASN A 170 9.90 -7.03 6.04
C ASN A 170 9.22 -8.21 5.35
N GLN A 171 8.11 -8.71 5.90
CA GLN A 171 7.44 -9.89 5.42
C GLN A 171 6.22 -9.54 4.55
N PRO A 172 5.90 -10.36 3.56
CA PRO A 172 6.56 -11.59 3.10
C PRO A 172 7.58 -11.38 1.95
N HIS A 173 8.53 -10.44 2.08
CA HIS A 173 9.59 -10.23 1.07
C HIS A 173 10.58 -11.40 1.04
N THR A 174 11.01 -11.79 -0.17
CA THR A 174 12.03 -12.83 -0.35
C THR A 174 13.37 -12.49 0.35
N PRO A 175 14.12 -13.48 0.86
CA PRO A 175 13.89 -14.94 0.78
C PRO A 175 12.84 -15.40 1.79
N TRP A 176 11.94 -16.30 1.36
CA TRP A 176 10.90 -16.85 2.21
C TRP A 176 11.48 -17.91 3.15
N ASN A 177 11.79 -17.55 4.37
CA ASN A 177 12.45 -18.36 5.38
C ASN A 177 11.87 -18.22 6.79
N LYS A 178 10.70 -17.56 6.90
CA LYS A 178 9.94 -17.37 8.13
C LYS A 178 8.63 -18.16 8.07
N GLY A 179 8.00 -18.29 9.23
CA GLY A 179 6.75 -19.03 9.36
C GLY A 179 6.92 -20.56 9.32
N ASP A 180 5.81 -21.25 9.44
CA ASP A 180 5.75 -22.71 9.48
C ASP A 180 5.17 -23.26 8.17
N VAL A 181 6.04 -23.72 7.28
CA VAL A 181 5.66 -24.30 5.97
C VAL A 181 4.83 -25.60 6.12
N SER A 182 4.93 -26.31 7.25
CA SER A 182 4.20 -27.57 7.46
C SER A 182 2.68 -27.37 7.56
N GLN A 183 2.24 -26.14 7.75
CA GLN A 183 0.82 -25.77 7.78
C GLN A 183 0.17 -25.75 6.42
N PHE A 184 0.93 -25.83 5.33
CA PHE A 184 0.46 -25.71 3.94
C PHE A 184 0.84 -26.95 3.16
N ASP A 185 -0.13 -27.54 2.46
CA ASP A 185 0.05 -28.70 1.61
C ASP A 185 0.23 -28.21 0.15
N PRO A 186 1.45 -28.32 -0.45
CA PRO A 186 1.69 -27.81 -1.81
C PRO A 186 0.77 -28.45 -2.86
N ASP A 187 0.34 -29.69 -2.67
CA ASP A 187 -0.53 -30.40 -3.62
C ASP A 187 -1.97 -29.91 -3.61
N LYS A 188 -2.40 -29.23 -2.53
CA LYS A 188 -3.75 -28.69 -2.36
C LYS A 188 -3.91 -27.22 -2.72
N LEU A 189 -2.80 -26.52 -3.03
CA LEU A 189 -2.85 -25.11 -3.34
C LEU A 189 -3.64 -24.83 -4.61
N THR A 190 -4.49 -23.77 -4.54
CA THR A 190 -5.19 -23.21 -5.68
C THR A 190 -4.29 -22.19 -6.37
N LEU A 191 -3.73 -22.56 -7.51
CA LEU A 191 -2.84 -21.68 -8.26
C LEU A 191 -3.63 -20.62 -9.03
N ALA A 192 -3.17 -19.36 -8.96
CA ALA A 192 -3.69 -18.30 -9.81
C ALA A 192 -3.39 -18.62 -11.30
N PRO A 193 -4.28 -18.22 -12.23
CA PRO A 193 -4.23 -18.65 -13.64
C PRO A 193 -2.98 -18.23 -14.40
N MET A 194 -2.24 -17.22 -13.89
CA MET A 194 -0.98 -16.80 -14.48
C MET A 194 0.21 -17.67 -14.07
N TYR A 195 0.05 -18.57 -13.12
CA TYR A 195 1.14 -19.45 -12.69
C TYR A 195 1.19 -20.72 -13.51
N VAL A 196 2.40 -21.18 -13.77
CA VAL A 196 2.67 -22.48 -14.37
C VAL A 196 2.78 -23.51 -13.26
N ASP A 197 1.97 -24.58 -13.36
CA ASP A 197 1.89 -25.62 -12.34
C ASP A 197 3.06 -26.60 -12.48
N VAL A 198 4.13 -26.30 -11.74
CA VAL A 198 5.31 -27.15 -11.59
C VAL A 198 5.65 -27.26 -10.10
N PRO A 199 6.36 -28.33 -9.69
CA PRO A 199 6.71 -28.53 -8.27
C PRO A 199 7.36 -27.32 -7.62
N GLN A 200 8.27 -26.64 -8.32
CA GLN A 200 8.94 -25.45 -7.80
C GLN A 200 7.96 -24.30 -7.54
N THR A 201 6.94 -24.09 -8.39
CA THR A 201 5.90 -23.07 -8.18
C THR A 201 5.14 -23.33 -6.88
N ARG A 202 4.70 -24.58 -6.67
CA ARG A 202 3.94 -24.96 -5.47
C ARG A 202 4.79 -24.84 -4.21
N GLN A 203 6.05 -25.23 -4.25
CA GLN A 203 6.98 -25.08 -3.13
C GLN A 203 7.23 -23.62 -2.76
N GLU A 204 7.47 -22.76 -3.74
CA GLU A 204 7.70 -21.33 -3.48
C GLU A 204 6.42 -20.64 -2.94
N ILE A 205 5.24 -20.97 -3.47
CA ILE A 205 3.97 -20.45 -2.94
C ILE A 205 3.75 -20.94 -1.50
N THR A 206 4.06 -22.20 -1.19
CA THR A 206 3.97 -22.74 0.18
C THR A 206 4.83 -21.93 1.16
N LYS A 207 6.08 -21.64 0.80
CA LYS A 207 6.99 -20.82 1.63
C LYS A 207 6.46 -19.39 1.78
N TYR A 208 5.98 -18.80 0.68
CA TYR A 208 5.41 -17.46 0.69
C TYR A 208 4.17 -17.37 1.60
N LEU A 209 3.25 -18.33 1.54
CA LEU A 209 2.06 -18.35 2.40
C LEU A 209 2.40 -18.56 3.89
N ALA A 210 3.45 -19.32 4.19
CA ALA A 210 3.96 -19.44 5.55
C ALA A 210 4.47 -18.08 6.07
N GLU A 211 5.13 -17.31 5.22
CA GLU A 211 5.61 -15.98 5.57
C GLU A 211 4.48 -14.94 5.64
N VAL A 212 3.42 -15.08 4.83
CA VAL A 212 2.17 -14.29 4.97
C VAL A 212 1.53 -14.55 6.35
N ASN A 213 1.48 -15.81 6.80
CA ASN A 213 1.00 -16.14 8.14
C ASN A 213 1.89 -15.54 9.24
N PHE A 214 3.22 -15.55 9.06
CA PHE A 214 4.14 -14.92 10.00
C PHE A 214 3.91 -13.39 10.07
N MET A 215 3.73 -12.72 8.95
CA MET A 215 3.38 -11.29 8.87
C MET A 215 2.04 -10.99 9.54
N ASP A 216 1.05 -11.85 9.39
CA ASP A 216 -0.25 -11.74 10.08
C ASP A 216 -0.07 -11.78 11.60
N GLN A 217 0.84 -12.63 12.12
CA GLN A 217 1.17 -12.67 13.54
C GLN A 217 1.89 -11.39 14.00
N GLU A 218 2.80 -10.82 13.17
CA GLU A 218 3.42 -9.53 13.49
C GLU A 218 2.35 -8.42 13.62
N PHE A 219 1.37 -8.39 12.71
CA PHE A 219 0.25 -7.45 12.80
C PHE A 219 -0.60 -7.69 14.06
N GLY A 220 -0.92 -8.94 14.38
CA GLY A 220 -1.62 -9.30 15.61
C GLY A 220 -0.90 -8.82 16.88
N ASN A 221 0.44 -8.94 16.92
CA ASN A 221 1.25 -8.44 18.03
C ASN A 221 1.17 -6.91 18.16
N VAL A 222 1.17 -6.16 17.05
CA VAL A 222 0.98 -4.71 17.08
C VAL A 222 -0.38 -4.33 17.65
N LEU A 223 -1.45 -5.01 17.23
CA LEU A 223 -2.80 -4.77 17.77
C LEU A 223 -2.85 -5.07 19.28
N SER A 224 -2.22 -6.16 19.73
CA SER A 224 -2.13 -6.52 21.15
C SER A 224 -1.40 -5.47 21.98
N ILE A 225 -0.34 -4.86 21.45
CA ILE A 225 0.37 -3.77 22.14
C ILE A 225 -0.53 -2.54 22.28
N LEU A 226 -1.30 -2.18 21.25
CA LEU A 226 -2.25 -1.06 21.34
C LEU A 226 -3.31 -1.27 22.43
N GLU A 227 -3.82 -2.51 22.58
CA GLU A 227 -4.76 -2.88 23.62
C GLU A 227 -4.10 -2.85 25.02
N GLN A 228 -2.91 -3.44 25.18
CA GLN A 228 -2.16 -3.44 26.44
C GLN A 228 -1.86 -2.03 26.93
N GLU A 229 -1.47 -1.14 26.02
CA GLU A 229 -1.22 0.26 26.32
C GLU A 229 -2.50 1.09 26.48
N LYS A 230 -3.68 0.50 26.25
CA LYS A 230 -5.01 1.16 26.35
C LYS A 230 -5.13 2.39 25.47
N VAL A 231 -4.60 2.32 24.25
CA VAL A 231 -4.68 3.38 23.23
C VAL A 231 -5.46 2.94 21.98
N ALA A 232 -5.91 1.70 21.93
CA ALA A 232 -6.58 1.12 20.76
C ALA A 232 -7.83 1.91 20.35
N ASP A 233 -8.68 2.30 21.30
CA ASP A 233 -9.92 3.05 21.06
C ASP A 233 -9.67 4.52 20.65
N GLN A 234 -8.46 5.02 20.91
CA GLN A 234 -8.04 6.37 20.55
C GLN A 234 -7.15 6.39 19.30
N SER A 235 -7.07 5.27 18.59
CA SER A 235 -6.17 5.10 17.45
C SER A 235 -6.93 4.80 16.17
N VAL A 236 -6.55 5.50 15.10
CA VAL A 236 -6.84 5.10 13.71
C VAL A 236 -5.77 4.10 13.32
N VAL A 237 -6.16 2.88 12.99
CA VAL A 237 -5.24 1.83 12.56
C VAL A 237 -5.51 1.51 11.10
N VAL A 238 -4.47 1.58 10.27
CA VAL A 238 -4.50 1.25 8.84
C VAL A 238 -3.59 0.06 8.59
N TYR A 239 -4.12 -0.98 7.95
CA TYR A 239 -3.36 -2.06 7.36
C TYR A 239 -3.24 -1.83 5.85
N LEU A 240 -2.02 -1.89 5.31
CA LEU A 240 -1.74 -1.88 3.88
C LEU A 240 -0.88 -3.11 3.53
N SER A 241 -1.17 -3.75 2.40
CA SER A 241 -0.18 -4.59 1.73
C SER A 241 0.70 -3.71 0.83
N GLU A 242 1.85 -4.17 0.40
CA GLU A 242 2.71 -3.42 -0.51
C GLU A 242 2.92 -4.26 -1.76
N GLN A 243 2.66 -3.68 -2.93
CA GLN A 243 2.65 -4.33 -4.25
C GLN A 243 2.12 -5.79 -4.23
N GLY A 244 2.45 -6.55 -5.26
CA GLY A 244 2.21 -7.98 -5.26
C GLY A 244 3.43 -8.77 -4.81
N ASN A 245 3.24 -10.06 -4.62
CA ASN A 245 4.31 -10.99 -4.26
C ASN A 245 5.45 -11.00 -5.30
N SER A 246 6.60 -11.58 -4.93
CA SER A 246 7.78 -11.65 -5.80
C SER A 246 7.71 -12.75 -6.89
N LEU A 247 6.51 -13.31 -7.16
CA LEU A 247 6.31 -14.26 -8.27
C LEU A 247 6.04 -13.52 -9.59
N PRO A 248 6.10 -14.20 -10.75
CA PRO A 248 5.78 -13.57 -12.03
C PRO A 248 4.39 -12.95 -12.05
N PHE A 249 4.20 -11.86 -12.83
CA PHE A 249 2.98 -11.09 -13.04
C PHE A 249 2.53 -10.19 -11.88
N ALA A 250 3.18 -10.22 -10.71
CA ALA A 250 2.89 -9.33 -9.60
C ALA A 250 3.95 -8.23 -9.48
N LYS A 251 4.84 -8.29 -8.51
CA LYS A 251 5.92 -7.30 -8.33
C LYS A 251 6.64 -6.97 -9.65
N TRP A 252 7.05 -5.71 -9.81
CA TRP A 252 7.66 -5.12 -11.01
C TRP A 252 6.76 -5.03 -12.24
N THR A 253 5.46 -5.29 -12.12
CA THR A 253 4.52 -5.14 -13.23
C THR A 253 3.40 -4.18 -12.88
N CYS A 254 2.85 -3.49 -13.89
CA CYS A 254 1.63 -2.69 -13.72
C CYS A 254 0.35 -3.47 -14.00
N TYR A 255 0.39 -4.81 -14.02
CA TYR A 255 -0.80 -5.64 -13.93
C TYR A 255 -1.52 -5.40 -12.60
N ASP A 256 -2.79 -5.77 -12.52
CA ASP A 256 -3.55 -5.54 -11.29
C ASP A 256 -2.89 -6.18 -10.08
N ALA A 257 -2.41 -7.42 -10.20
CA ALA A 257 -1.67 -8.13 -9.16
C ALA A 257 -0.39 -7.42 -8.67
N GLY A 258 0.17 -6.51 -9.46
CA GLY A 258 1.39 -5.78 -9.09
C GLY A 258 1.15 -4.43 -8.42
N VAL A 259 -0.04 -3.82 -8.60
CA VAL A 259 -0.33 -2.47 -8.12
C VAL A 259 -1.59 -2.35 -7.27
N HIS A 260 -2.43 -3.37 -7.24
CA HIS A 260 -3.58 -3.47 -6.34
C HIS A 260 -3.11 -3.92 -4.96
N SER A 261 -3.58 -3.25 -3.93
CA SER A 261 -3.17 -3.43 -2.55
C SER A 261 -4.37 -3.68 -1.64
N ALA A 262 -4.17 -4.39 -0.55
CA ALA A 262 -5.13 -4.40 0.53
C ALA A 262 -5.09 -3.08 1.30
N CYS A 263 -6.25 -2.57 1.67
CA CYS A 263 -6.39 -1.43 2.58
C CYS A 263 -7.56 -1.68 3.53
N ILE A 264 -7.26 -1.72 4.83
CA ILE A 264 -8.25 -1.90 5.88
C ILE A 264 -8.04 -0.81 6.92
N VAL A 265 -9.11 -0.10 7.31
CA VAL A 265 -9.03 1.00 8.27
C VAL A 265 -9.99 0.75 9.42
N ARG A 266 -9.47 0.72 10.65
CA ARG A 266 -10.24 0.74 11.88
C ARG A 266 -10.14 2.12 12.52
N TRP A 267 -11.28 2.74 12.77
CA TRP A 267 -11.38 4.00 13.51
C TRP A 267 -12.58 3.90 14.46
N PRO A 268 -12.36 3.50 15.71
CA PRO A 268 -13.45 3.29 16.67
C PRO A 268 -14.35 4.51 16.82
N GLY A 269 -15.66 4.29 16.83
CA GLY A 269 -16.67 5.34 16.93
C GLY A 269 -16.89 6.17 15.65
N VAL A 270 -16.09 5.98 14.59
CA VAL A 270 -16.20 6.74 13.34
C VAL A 270 -16.47 5.82 12.15
N VAL A 271 -15.66 4.81 11.95
CA VAL A 271 -15.84 3.82 10.88
C VAL A 271 -16.80 2.73 11.33
N LYS A 272 -17.75 2.38 10.45
CA LYS A 272 -18.69 1.27 10.71
C LYS A 272 -17.93 -0.06 10.64
N PRO A 273 -17.91 -0.86 11.73
CA PRO A 273 -17.28 -2.17 11.73
C PRO A 273 -17.84 -3.12 10.66
N GLY A 274 -16.98 -3.92 10.05
CA GLY A 274 -17.32 -4.92 9.04
C GLY A 274 -17.84 -4.34 7.73
N SER A 275 -17.65 -3.03 7.48
CA SER A 275 -18.08 -2.41 6.24
C SER A 275 -17.09 -2.66 5.09
N VAL A 276 -17.60 -2.56 3.86
CA VAL A 276 -16.82 -2.66 2.63
C VAL A 276 -17.03 -1.38 1.82
N SER A 277 -15.97 -0.84 1.24
CA SER A 277 -16.01 0.35 0.40
C SER A 277 -15.39 0.07 -0.96
N ASP A 278 -16.11 0.44 -2.02
CA ASP A 278 -15.62 0.38 -3.40
C ASP A 278 -14.99 1.73 -3.84
N ALA A 279 -14.82 2.66 -2.93
CA ALA A 279 -14.11 3.92 -3.23
C ALA A 279 -12.68 3.62 -3.64
N LEU A 280 -12.25 4.17 -4.79
CA LEU A 280 -10.90 4.04 -5.28
C LEU A 280 -9.98 4.97 -4.47
N VAL A 281 -9.06 4.38 -3.70
CA VAL A 281 -8.08 5.09 -2.89
C VAL A 281 -6.66 4.72 -3.30
N GLU A 282 -5.71 5.61 -3.05
CA GLU A 282 -4.33 5.39 -3.42
C GLU A 282 -3.38 5.72 -2.27
N TYR A 283 -2.17 5.17 -2.29
CA TYR A 283 -1.16 5.43 -1.25
C TYR A 283 -0.76 6.90 -1.14
N VAL A 284 -0.80 7.64 -2.25
CA VAL A 284 -0.59 9.08 -2.27
C VAL A 284 -1.59 9.84 -1.39
N ASP A 285 -2.74 9.25 -1.08
CA ASP A 285 -3.83 9.83 -0.29
C ASP A 285 -3.61 9.70 1.23
N ILE A 286 -2.65 8.87 1.67
CA ILE A 286 -2.42 8.61 3.11
C ILE A 286 -1.97 9.86 3.84
N VAL A 287 -1.00 10.61 3.30
CA VAL A 287 -0.50 11.84 3.94
C VAL A 287 -1.63 12.86 4.14
N PRO A 288 -2.36 13.29 3.08
CA PRO A 288 -3.44 14.27 3.26
C PRO A 288 -4.58 13.73 4.14
N THR A 289 -4.85 12.42 4.14
CA THR A 289 -5.85 11.80 5.03
C THR A 289 -5.41 11.86 6.49
N PHE A 290 -4.17 11.51 6.81
CA PHE A 290 -3.64 11.57 8.17
C PHE A 290 -3.62 13.00 8.70
N VAL A 291 -3.20 13.96 7.89
CA VAL A 291 -3.19 15.38 8.25
C VAL A 291 -4.62 15.91 8.49
N ASP A 292 -5.58 15.52 7.67
CA ASP A 292 -7.01 15.88 7.85
C ASP A 292 -7.63 15.21 9.09
N ILE A 293 -7.29 13.95 9.38
CA ILE A 293 -7.71 13.27 10.62
C ILE A 293 -7.11 13.99 11.83
N ALA A 294 -5.87 14.43 11.77
CA ALA A 294 -5.18 15.21 12.79
C ALA A 294 -5.73 16.64 12.96
N GLY A 295 -6.70 17.06 12.13
CA GLY A 295 -7.34 18.38 12.20
C GLY A 295 -6.56 19.49 11.50
N GLY A 296 -5.60 19.15 10.63
CA GLY A 296 -4.75 20.11 9.91
C GLY A 296 -4.97 20.13 8.40
N LYS A 297 -4.03 20.81 7.73
CA LYS A 297 -3.86 20.79 6.27
C LYS A 297 -2.39 20.55 5.96
N PRO A 298 -2.05 19.91 4.82
CA PRO A 298 -0.65 19.78 4.39
C PRO A 298 0.06 21.14 4.33
N GLN A 299 1.33 21.18 4.77
CA GLN A 299 2.16 22.40 4.79
C GLN A 299 2.52 22.91 3.39
N THR A 300 2.55 22.00 2.43
CA THR A 300 2.80 22.29 1.02
C THR A 300 1.83 21.49 0.16
N ARG A 301 1.85 21.73 -1.16
CA ARG A 301 1.12 20.90 -2.12
C ARG A 301 1.51 19.43 -1.95
N VAL A 302 0.50 18.58 -1.87
CA VAL A 302 0.58 17.13 -2.06
C VAL A 302 -0.28 16.76 -3.28
N ASP A 303 0.01 15.61 -3.89
CA ASP A 303 -0.74 15.16 -5.08
C ASP A 303 -1.95 14.30 -4.70
N GLY A 304 -1.94 13.74 -3.49
CA GLY A 304 -3.05 12.98 -2.93
C GLY A 304 -4.19 13.84 -2.42
N GLU A 305 -5.34 13.22 -2.20
CA GLU A 305 -6.54 13.82 -1.61
C GLU A 305 -6.97 13.04 -0.35
N SER A 306 -7.56 13.73 0.63
CA SER A 306 -8.05 13.06 1.84
C SER A 306 -9.30 12.25 1.55
N PHE A 307 -9.29 10.96 1.89
CA PHE A 307 -10.47 10.09 1.87
C PHE A 307 -11.19 9.99 3.24
N LYS A 308 -10.89 10.88 4.19
CA LYS A 308 -11.59 10.96 5.48
C LYS A 308 -13.11 11.04 5.32
N SER A 309 -13.60 11.72 4.28
CA SER A 309 -15.06 11.80 4.01
C SER A 309 -15.67 10.42 3.65
N VAL A 310 -14.88 9.50 3.07
CA VAL A 310 -15.30 8.11 2.86
C VAL A 310 -15.30 7.37 4.20
N LEU A 311 -14.25 7.50 5.00
CA LEU A 311 -14.15 6.86 6.32
C LEU A 311 -15.29 7.27 7.26
N THR A 312 -15.72 8.53 7.21
CA THR A 312 -16.84 9.05 8.01
C THR A 312 -18.22 8.78 7.40
N GLY A 313 -18.30 8.06 6.28
CA GLY A 313 -19.56 7.76 5.59
C GLY A 313 -20.23 8.96 4.89
N LYS A 314 -19.57 10.12 4.83
CA LYS A 314 -20.10 11.34 4.17
C LYS A 314 -20.07 11.23 2.64
N LYS A 315 -19.14 10.43 2.08
CA LYS A 315 -19.05 10.14 0.66
C LYS A 315 -18.90 8.64 0.44
N LYS A 316 -19.38 8.14 -0.70
CA LYS A 316 -19.21 6.76 -1.14
C LYS A 316 -18.07 6.61 -2.16
N GLU A 317 -17.74 7.68 -2.87
CA GLU A 317 -16.73 7.74 -3.91
C GLU A 317 -15.58 8.66 -3.48
N HIS A 318 -14.39 8.44 -4.05
CA HIS A 318 -13.21 9.25 -3.83
C HIS A 318 -12.59 9.68 -5.16
N LYS A 319 -11.86 8.80 -5.83
CA LYS A 319 -11.23 9.06 -7.13
C LYS A 319 -11.92 8.30 -8.26
N LYS A 320 -11.76 8.80 -9.49
CA LYS A 320 -12.23 8.13 -10.72
C LYS A 320 -11.14 7.28 -11.37
N TYR A 321 -9.88 7.65 -11.16
CA TYR A 321 -8.73 7.00 -11.79
C TYR A 321 -7.64 6.74 -10.77
N SER A 322 -6.89 5.67 -10.99
CA SER A 322 -5.62 5.41 -10.34
C SER A 322 -4.52 5.25 -11.39
N PHE A 323 -3.31 5.66 -11.04
CA PHE A 323 -2.18 5.66 -11.96
C PHE A 323 -0.98 4.94 -11.35
N SER A 324 -0.24 4.24 -12.21
CA SER A 324 0.96 3.53 -11.76
C SER A 324 2.04 3.60 -12.82
N LEU A 325 3.28 3.57 -12.36
CA LEU A 325 4.45 3.48 -13.21
C LEU A 325 5.40 2.40 -12.70
N GLN A 326 6.16 1.84 -13.61
CA GLN A 326 7.31 1.00 -13.29
C GLN A 326 8.50 1.49 -14.11
N THR A 327 9.65 1.60 -13.50
CA THR A 327 10.93 1.80 -14.15
C THR A 327 11.86 0.62 -13.86
N SER A 328 12.69 0.27 -14.82
CA SER A 328 13.65 -0.82 -14.64
C SER A 328 14.90 -0.42 -13.84
N ARG A 329 15.19 0.87 -13.72
CA ARG A 329 16.36 1.34 -12.97
C ARG A 329 16.27 0.95 -11.48
N GLY A 330 17.32 0.34 -10.97
CA GLY A 330 17.37 -0.19 -9.61
C GLY A 330 16.75 -1.59 -9.44
N ILE A 331 16.20 -2.20 -10.51
CA ILE A 331 15.76 -3.59 -10.51
C ILE A 331 16.95 -4.49 -10.85
N ASN A 332 17.21 -5.46 -9.98
CA ASN A 332 18.28 -6.44 -10.22
C ASN A 332 17.96 -7.28 -11.46
N LYS A 333 18.93 -7.34 -12.40
CA LYS A 333 18.81 -8.01 -13.71
C LYS A 333 17.70 -7.45 -14.62
N GLY A 334 17.18 -6.26 -14.33
CA GLY A 334 16.25 -5.58 -15.23
C GLY A 334 16.94 -5.05 -16.48
N PRO A 335 16.18 -4.83 -17.59
CA PRO A 335 16.66 -4.09 -18.74
C PRO A 335 17.03 -2.67 -18.33
N GLU A 336 17.90 -2.01 -19.08
CA GLU A 336 18.41 -0.70 -18.67
C GLU A 336 17.34 0.39 -18.65
N TYR A 337 16.45 0.44 -19.65
CA TYR A 337 15.43 1.48 -19.82
C TYR A 337 14.08 0.88 -20.23
N TYR A 338 13.48 0.06 -19.38
CA TYR A 338 12.16 -0.51 -19.62
C TYR A 338 11.14 0.16 -18.70
N GLY A 339 10.38 1.11 -19.24
CA GLY A 339 9.35 1.82 -18.51
C GLY A 339 7.95 1.29 -18.83
N ILE A 340 7.09 1.24 -17.80
CA ILE A 340 5.66 0.94 -17.95
C ILE A 340 4.87 2.07 -17.32
N ARG A 341 3.74 2.44 -17.96
CA ARG A 341 2.76 3.38 -17.39
C ARG A 341 1.38 2.77 -17.44
N SER A 342 0.54 3.06 -16.45
CA SER A 342 -0.78 2.46 -16.35
C SER A 342 -1.81 3.45 -15.82
N ALA A 343 -3.03 3.38 -16.36
CA ALA A 343 -4.23 4.04 -15.85
C ALA A 343 -5.34 3.01 -15.59
N TYR A 344 -6.10 3.20 -14.52
CA TYR A 344 -7.24 2.37 -14.13
C TYR A 344 -8.44 3.24 -13.80
N ASP A 345 -9.66 2.86 -14.24
CA ASP A 345 -10.89 3.64 -14.10
C ASP A 345 -11.96 3.01 -13.17
N GLY A 346 -11.54 2.05 -12.34
CA GLY A 346 -12.46 1.27 -11.51
C GLY A 346 -12.96 -0.01 -12.18
N ARG A 347 -12.63 -0.23 -13.46
CA ARG A 347 -12.93 -1.46 -14.21
C ARG A 347 -11.83 -1.85 -15.19
N TYR A 348 -11.41 -0.92 -16.04
CA TYR A 348 -10.44 -1.19 -17.09
C TYR A 348 -9.06 -0.68 -16.71
N ARG A 349 -8.07 -1.55 -16.85
CA ARG A 349 -6.66 -1.21 -16.69
C ARG A 349 -6.00 -1.10 -18.06
N TYR A 350 -5.52 0.09 -18.35
CA TYR A 350 -4.75 0.42 -19.54
C TYR A 350 -3.27 0.48 -19.20
N ILE A 351 -2.44 -0.18 -20.00
CA ILE A 351 -0.99 -0.27 -19.77
C ILE A 351 -0.27 0.12 -21.06
N VAL A 352 0.77 0.95 -20.93
CA VAL A 352 1.69 1.33 -22.00
C VAL A 352 3.08 0.83 -21.63
N ASN A 353 3.66 -0.01 -22.49
CA ASN A 353 5.06 -0.44 -22.40
C ASN A 353 5.88 0.47 -23.34
N LEU A 354 6.84 1.20 -22.77
CA LEU A 354 7.57 2.26 -23.51
C LEU A 354 8.62 1.70 -24.48
N THR A 355 9.10 0.47 -24.25
CA THR A 355 10.09 -0.24 -25.09
C THR A 355 9.61 -1.68 -25.35
N PRO A 356 8.51 -1.86 -26.12
CA PRO A 356 7.87 -3.16 -26.30
C PRO A 356 8.75 -4.17 -27.08
N GLU A 357 9.75 -3.69 -27.82
CA GLU A 357 10.73 -4.51 -28.53
C GLU A 357 11.76 -5.17 -27.61
N ALA A 358 11.94 -4.66 -26.38
CA ALA A 358 12.86 -5.21 -25.41
C ALA A 358 12.25 -6.40 -24.67
N THR A 359 13.08 -7.36 -24.30
CA THR A 359 12.67 -8.47 -23.44
C THR A 359 12.57 -7.99 -22.00
N PHE A 360 11.37 -8.09 -21.40
CA PHE A 360 11.18 -7.81 -19.98
C PHE A 360 11.82 -8.89 -19.12
N GLN A 361 12.68 -8.48 -18.22
CA GLN A 361 13.37 -9.37 -17.29
C GLN A 361 13.67 -8.68 -15.97
N ASN A 362 13.88 -9.45 -14.93
CA ASN A 362 14.22 -9.02 -13.58
C ASN A 362 14.80 -10.19 -12.78
N ALA A 363 15.02 -10.01 -11.49
CA ALA A 363 15.57 -11.07 -10.65
C ALA A 363 14.76 -12.37 -10.71
N MET A 364 13.42 -12.29 -10.84
CA MET A 364 12.53 -13.45 -10.93
C MET A 364 12.80 -14.30 -12.18
N THR A 365 13.05 -13.70 -13.33
CA THR A 365 13.33 -14.44 -14.58
C THR A 365 14.63 -15.25 -14.56
N ALA A 366 15.48 -15.02 -13.55
CA ALA A 366 16.73 -15.75 -13.33
C ALA A 366 16.63 -16.87 -12.27
N THR A 367 15.47 -17.01 -11.62
CA THR A 367 15.24 -18.03 -10.57
C THR A 367 15.12 -19.44 -11.14
N PRO A 368 15.35 -20.48 -10.32
CA PRO A 368 15.05 -21.86 -10.70
C PRO A 368 13.59 -22.06 -11.13
N LEU A 369 12.64 -21.44 -10.44
CA LEU A 369 11.21 -21.45 -10.77
C LEU A 369 10.96 -21.04 -12.23
N PHE A 370 11.46 -19.89 -12.65
CA PHE A 370 11.21 -19.39 -14.01
C PHE A 370 11.96 -20.20 -15.08
N LYS A 371 13.10 -20.82 -14.74
CA LYS A 371 13.79 -21.76 -15.60
C LYS A 371 12.98 -23.03 -15.83
N GLU A 372 12.35 -23.56 -14.78
CA GLU A 372 11.46 -24.72 -14.89
C GLU A 372 10.24 -24.41 -15.75
N TRP A 373 9.65 -23.21 -15.61
CA TRP A 373 8.59 -22.74 -16.51
C TRP A 373 9.02 -22.74 -17.98
N LYS A 374 10.23 -22.26 -18.27
CA LYS A 374 10.78 -22.26 -19.64
C LYS A 374 11.03 -23.65 -20.19
N GLN A 375 11.46 -24.59 -19.35
CA GLN A 375 11.64 -25.97 -19.76
C GLN A 375 10.30 -26.63 -20.13
N LEU A 376 9.29 -26.44 -19.29
CA LEU A 376 7.95 -26.95 -19.56
C LEU A 376 7.32 -26.28 -20.80
N ALA A 377 7.64 -25.02 -21.07
CA ALA A 377 7.14 -24.26 -22.23
C ALA A 377 7.53 -24.88 -23.59
N GLU A 378 8.48 -25.81 -23.64
CA GLU A 378 8.86 -26.55 -24.86
C GLU A 378 7.74 -27.51 -25.27
N THR A 379 6.93 -28.01 -24.34
CA THR A 379 5.90 -29.04 -24.57
C THR A 379 4.49 -28.65 -24.10
N ASP A 380 4.38 -27.66 -23.21
CA ASP A 380 3.13 -27.23 -22.63
C ASP A 380 2.69 -25.85 -23.15
N ALA A 381 1.45 -25.77 -23.65
CA ALA A 381 0.90 -24.56 -24.25
C ALA A 381 0.69 -23.43 -23.23
N HIS A 382 0.28 -23.74 -21.99
CA HIS A 382 0.05 -22.74 -20.94
C HIS A 382 1.41 -22.17 -20.49
N ALA A 383 2.39 -23.01 -20.19
CA ALA A 383 3.73 -22.58 -19.82
C ALA A 383 4.37 -21.70 -20.89
N LYS A 384 4.20 -22.07 -22.18
CA LYS A 384 4.64 -21.27 -23.32
C LYS A 384 3.96 -19.90 -23.37
N ALA A 385 2.66 -19.87 -23.21
CA ALA A 385 1.88 -18.62 -23.22
C ALA A 385 2.30 -17.70 -22.07
N MET A 386 2.45 -18.22 -20.84
CA MET A 386 2.79 -17.43 -19.66
C MET A 386 4.23 -16.91 -19.70
N THR A 387 5.19 -17.73 -20.06
CA THR A 387 6.59 -17.28 -20.18
C THR A 387 6.75 -16.25 -21.30
N PHE A 388 6.06 -16.42 -22.43
CA PHE A 388 6.08 -15.44 -23.52
C PHE A 388 5.42 -14.13 -23.08
N LYS A 389 4.18 -14.17 -22.54
CA LYS A 389 3.44 -12.99 -22.07
C LYS A 389 4.23 -12.19 -21.02
N TYR A 390 4.94 -12.86 -20.11
CA TYR A 390 5.70 -12.18 -19.08
C TYR A 390 6.88 -11.39 -19.66
N GLN A 391 7.59 -11.96 -20.64
CA GLN A 391 8.82 -11.38 -21.18
C GLN A 391 8.63 -10.53 -22.44
N HIS A 392 7.57 -10.77 -23.22
CA HIS A 392 7.32 -10.08 -24.49
C HIS A 392 5.97 -9.37 -24.43
N ARG A 393 6.02 -8.10 -24.12
CA ARG A 393 4.81 -7.30 -23.90
C ARG A 393 4.53 -6.41 -25.12
N PRO A 394 3.26 -6.33 -25.57
CA PRO A 394 2.91 -5.40 -26.63
C PRO A 394 2.99 -3.94 -26.14
N ALA A 395 3.07 -2.99 -27.06
CA ALA A 395 3.13 -1.56 -26.73
C ALA A 395 1.94 -1.11 -25.87
N ILE A 396 0.75 -1.68 -26.12
CA ILE A 396 -0.51 -1.34 -25.45
C ILE A 396 -1.20 -2.60 -24.96
N GLU A 397 -1.67 -2.56 -23.72
CA GLU A 397 -2.49 -3.60 -23.12
C GLU A 397 -3.74 -2.98 -22.48
N LEU A 398 -4.87 -3.69 -22.55
CA LEU A 398 -6.12 -3.32 -21.89
C LEU A 398 -6.76 -4.55 -21.26
N TYR A 399 -7.15 -4.44 -19.99
CA TYR A 399 -7.78 -5.54 -19.24
C TYR A 399 -9.06 -5.08 -18.55
N ASP A 400 -10.12 -5.92 -18.59
CA ASP A 400 -11.32 -5.75 -17.77
C ASP A 400 -11.09 -6.43 -16.42
N VAL A 401 -10.50 -5.71 -15.47
CA VAL A 401 -10.05 -6.25 -14.17
C VAL A 401 -11.19 -6.83 -13.33
N ARG A 402 -12.46 -6.40 -13.54
CA ARG A 402 -13.61 -6.98 -12.84
C ARG A 402 -13.89 -8.41 -13.27
N ASN A 403 -13.70 -8.72 -14.55
CA ASN A 403 -13.94 -10.04 -15.12
C ASN A 403 -12.65 -10.86 -15.29
N ASP A 404 -11.51 -10.19 -15.29
CA ASP A 404 -10.17 -10.76 -15.48
C ASP A 404 -9.18 -10.10 -14.50
N PRO A 405 -9.30 -10.40 -13.19
CA PRO A 405 -8.48 -9.77 -12.14
C PRO A 405 -6.98 -10.08 -12.26
N PHE A 406 -6.63 -11.12 -12.99
CA PHE A 406 -5.24 -11.50 -13.23
C PHE A 406 -4.68 -11.00 -14.57
N CYS A 407 -5.44 -10.16 -15.30
CA CYS A 407 -5.00 -9.57 -16.57
C CYS A 407 -4.55 -10.61 -17.61
N MET A 408 -5.32 -11.71 -17.76
CA MET A 408 -4.97 -12.81 -18.67
C MET A 408 -5.25 -12.47 -20.12
N ASN A 409 -6.36 -11.74 -20.41
CA ASN A 409 -6.89 -11.50 -21.75
C ASN A 409 -6.71 -10.04 -22.16
N ASN A 410 -5.72 -9.77 -23.01
CA ASN A 410 -5.50 -8.42 -23.54
C ASN A 410 -6.58 -8.05 -24.56
N LEU A 411 -7.38 -7.02 -24.27
CA LEU A 411 -8.49 -6.53 -25.08
C LEU A 411 -8.07 -5.43 -26.09
N ALA A 412 -6.81 -5.00 -26.08
CA ALA A 412 -6.38 -3.85 -26.87
C ALA A 412 -6.48 -4.05 -28.39
N GLY A 413 -6.50 -5.30 -28.86
CA GLY A 413 -6.67 -5.65 -30.28
C GLY A 413 -8.13 -5.65 -30.79
N ASP A 414 -9.12 -5.54 -29.89
CA ASP A 414 -10.55 -5.57 -30.27
C ASP A 414 -11.08 -4.13 -30.40
N THR A 415 -11.51 -3.77 -31.59
CA THR A 415 -11.97 -2.40 -31.94
C THR A 415 -13.14 -1.91 -31.09
N LYS A 416 -13.94 -2.80 -30.51
CA LYS A 416 -15.04 -2.39 -29.61
C LYS A 416 -14.55 -1.66 -28.33
N TYR A 417 -13.28 -1.81 -27.96
CA TYR A 417 -12.67 -1.13 -26.81
C TYR A 417 -11.92 0.15 -27.16
N SER A 418 -11.88 0.55 -28.45
CA SER A 418 -11.10 1.72 -28.91
C SER A 418 -11.42 3.00 -28.14
N ASN A 419 -12.68 3.29 -27.84
CA ASN A 419 -13.08 4.48 -27.08
C ASN A 419 -12.58 4.44 -25.63
N ILE A 420 -12.49 3.25 -25.02
CA ILE A 420 -11.95 3.08 -23.67
C ILE A 420 -10.45 3.35 -23.68
N ILE A 421 -9.73 2.82 -24.67
CA ILE A 421 -8.29 3.05 -24.85
C ILE A 421 -8.02 4.53 -25.02
N ILE A 422 -8.73 5.22 -25.94
CA ILE A 422 -8.55 6.66 -26.20
C ILE A 422 -8.76 7.47 -24.92
N ARG A 423 -9.80 7.18 -24.16
CA ARG A 423 -10.09 7.89 -22.91
C ARG A 423 -9.02 7.64 -21.84
N LEU A 424 -8.61 6.39 -21.61
CA LEU A 424 -7.61 6.06 -20.60
C LEU A 424 -6.21 6.55 -20.99
N ASP A 425 -5.85 6.53 -22.26
CA ASP A 425 -4.62 7.12 -22.76
C ASP A 425 -4.57 8.65 -22.53
N ALA A 426 -5.68 9.34 -22.78
CA ALA A 426 -5.79 10.77 -22.52
C ALA A 426 -5.63 11.10 -21.02
N GLU A 427 -6.28 10.35 -20.13
CA GLU A 427 -6.14 10.54 -18.68
C GLU A 427 -4.73 10.18 -18.20
N LEU A 428 -4.12 9.12 -18.73
CA LEU A 428 -2.74 8.75 -18.42
C LEU A 428 -1.76 9.87 -18.82
N LYS A 429 -1.87 10.40 -20.04
CA LYS A 429 -1.03 11.50 -20.51
C LYS A 429 -1.21 12.79 -19.70
N LYS A 430 -2.43 13.07 -19.27
CA LYS A 430 -2.74 14.20 -18.38
C LYS A 430 -2.04 14.04 -17.02
N TRP A 431 -2.10 12.85 -16.42
CA TRP A 431 -1.41 12.54 -15.18
C TRP A 431 0.10 12.61 -15.34
N MET A 432 0.67 12.01 -16.38
CA MET A 432 2.10 12.08 -16.69
C MET A 432 2.58 13.53 -16.77
N LYS A 433 1.86 14.38 -17.52
CA LYS A 433 2.17 15.82 -17.63
C LYS A 433 2.11 16.52 -16.27
N ALA A 434 1.12 16.19 -15.42
CA ALA A 434 0.94 16.84 -14.12
C ALA A 434 2.07 16.52 -13.13
N CYS A 435 2.67 15.32 -13.20
CA CYS A 435 3.81 14.93 -12.36
C CYS A 435 5.18 15.09 -13.04
N GLY A 436 5.24 15.64 -14.27
CA GLY A 436 6.49 15.87 -14.99
C GLY A 436 7.07 14.62 -15.66
N ASP A 437 6.25 13.61 -15.91
CA ASP A 437 6.67 12.37 -16.57
C ASP A 437 6.63 12.53 -18.10
N GLU A 438 7.79 12.43 -18.74
CA GLU A 438 7.99 12.53 -20.20
C GLU A 438 8.16 11.14 -20.85
N GLY A 439 7.69 10.08 -20.18
CA GLY A 439 7.76 8.71 -20.68
C GLY A 439 9.21 8.22 -20.80
N GLN A 440 9.63 7.83 -22.01
CA GLN A 440 10.97 7.26 -22.22
C GLN A 440 12.09 8.24 -21.83
N ALA A 441 11.91 9.55 -22.00
CA ALA A 441 12.90 10.55 -21.58
C ALA A 441 13.07 10.56 -20.04
N THR A 442 11.97 10.36 -19.30
CA THR A 442 12.02 10.18 -17.83
C THR A 442 12.78 8.90 -17.45
N GLU A 443 12.51 7.76 -18.14
CA GLU A 443 13.24 6.51 -17.90
C GLU A 443 14.76 6.69 -18.09
N MET A 444 15.18 7.38 -19.13
CA MET A 444 16.60 7.62 -19.41
C MET A 444 17.29 8.46 -18.33
N ARG A 445 16.55 9.35 -17.65
CA ARG A 445 17.04 10.15 -16.52
C ARG A 445 16.96 9.45 -15.15
N ALA A 446 16.39 8.27 -15.08
CA ALA A 446 16.18 7.54 -13.81
C ALA A 446 17.48 7.35 -13.01
N PHE A 447 18.63 7.25 -13.67
CA PHE A 447 19.93 7.12 -13.03
C PHE A 447 20.31 8.35 -12.20
N ASP A 448 19.86 9.54 -12.56
CA ASP A 448 20.20 10.80 -11.88
C ASP A 448 19.59 10.89 -10.47
N HIS A 449 18.53 10.12 -10.22
CA HIS A 449 17.84 10.03 -8.93
C HIS A 449 18.39 8.93 -8.00
N MET A 450 19.46 8.23 -8.40
CA MET A 450 20.08 7.21 -7.57
C MET A 450 21.02 7.81 -6.51
N PRO A 451 21.15 7.23 -5.30
CA PRO A 451 21.94 7.81 -4.19
C PRO A 451 23.39 8.13 -4.54
N SER A 452 24.00 7.38 -5.46
CA SER A 452 25.39 7.61 -5.92
C SER A 452 25.60 8.93 -6.68
N LYS A 453 24.52 9.56 -7.15
CA LYS A 453 24.53 10.82 -7.90
C LYS A 453 24.14 12.03 -7.05
N GLN A 454 23.61 11.81 -5.84
CA GLN A 454 23.16 12.87 -4.91
C GLN A 454 24.15 13.15 -3.77
N LYS A 455 25.41 12.69 -3.89
CA LYS A 455 26.49 12.97 -2.92
C LYS A 455 27.18 14.29 -3.23
#